data_fc9c0d62a1839724f68fa33bffe8b88b
#
_entry.id   fc9c0d62a1839724f68fa33bffe8b88b
#
_cell.length_a   1.000
_cell.length_b   1.000
_cell.length_c   1.000
_cell.angle_alpha   90.00
_cell.angle_beta   90.00
_cell.angle_gamma   90.00
#
_symmetry.space_group_name_H-M   'P 1'
#
loop_
_entity.id
_entity.type
_entity.pdbx_description
1 polymer ?
#
loop_
_entity_poly.entity_id
_entity_poly.type
_entity_poly.pdbx_seq_one_letter_code
_entity_poly.pdbx_strand_id
1 'polypeptide(L)'
;MALQTIPPRIRWAVDVMDVQPNDHVLEIGCGPGAGAEAICARLETGKLFAIDRSESGVDRTKRRCARFVESGVLTVRQIDLATLRVPVKRLNKVFAFNVNLFWVRGCADEVALLHERVVPGGAVYLFYEANRPELVPTMVKKASAALQGGGFRVSVVDQKAPPVVGIIGRR
;
A
#
# COMPACT_ATOMS: atom_id res chain seq x y z
N MET A 1 -19.94 -17.35 -8.80
CA MET A 1 -19.13 -16.86 -7.66
C MET A 1 -19.59 -15.46 -7.32
N ALA A 2 -20.02 -15.21 -6.08
CA ALA A 2 -20.37 -13.86 -5.66
C ALA A 2 -19.11 -12.97 -5.71
N LEU A 3 -19.21 -11.83 -6.41
CA LEU A 3 -18.15 -10.81 -6.40
C LEU A 3 -17.93 -10.38 -4.96
N GLN A 4 -16.75 -10.63 -4.41
CA GLN A 4 -16.42 -10.18 -3.07
C GLN A 4 -16.37 -8.64 -3.10
N THR A 5 -17.26 -8.01 -2.34
CA THR A 5 -17.36 -6.54 -2.29
C THR A 5 -16.04 -5.94 -1.75
N ILE A 6 -15.54 -4.90 -2.40
CA ILE A 6 -14.40 -4.13 -1.87
C ILE A 6 -14.89 -3.36 -0.64
N PRO A 7 -14.28 -3.55 0.53
CA PRO A 7 -14.67 -2.85 1.75
C PRO A 7 -14.61 -1.32 1.57
N PRO A 8 -15.57 -0.56 2.13
CA PRO A 8 -15.60 0.91 2.01
C PRO A 8 -14.30 1.60 2.42
N ARG A 9 -13.62 1.10 3.47
CA ARG A 9 -12.33 1.62 3.93
C ARG A 9 -11.21 1.49 2.89
N ILE A 10 -11.20 0.38 2.14
CA ILE A 10 -10.22 0.15 1.07
C ILE A 10 -10.55 1.03 -0.14
N ARG A 11 -11.83 1.15 -0.47
CA ARG A 11 -12.29 2.02 -1.56
C ARG A 11 -11.86 3.45 -1.32
N TRP A 12 -12.15 3.98 -0.12
CA TRP A 12 -11.72 5.32 0.26
C TRP A 12 -10.20 5.50 0.17
N ALA A 13 -9.42 4.56 0.70
CA ALA A 13 -7.96 4.63 0.64
C ALA A 13 -7.44 4.69 -0.80
N VAL A 14 -8.01 3.89 -1.71
CA VAL A 14 -7.63 3.88 -3.12
C VAL A 14 -8.14 5.14 -3.85
N ASP A 15 -9.28 5.72 -3.42
CA ASP A 15 -9.75 7.04 -3.91
C ASP A 15 -8.78 8.16 -3.53
N VAL A 16 -8.29 8.17 -2.27
CA VAL A 16 -7.27 9.14 -1.81
C VAL A 16 -5.97 9.02 -2.60
N MET A 17 -5.61 7.81 -3.04
CA MET A 17 -4.41 7.60 -3.87
C MET A 17 -4.53 8.20 -5.26
N ASP A 18 -5.74 8.40 -5.79
CA ASP A 18 -5.97 8.89 -7.15
C ASP A 18 -5.14 8.10 -8.20
N VAL A 19 -5.34 6.76 -8.21
CA VAL A 19 -4.61 5.86 -9.10
C VAL A 19 -4.92 6.18 -10.56
N GLN A 20 -3.88 6.50 -11.32
CA GLN A 20 -3.98 6.80 -12.75
C GLN A 20 -3.84 5.53 -13.61
N PRO A 21 -4.43 5.49 -14.83
CA PRO A 21 -4.43 4.29 -15.68
C PRO A 21 -3.04 3.72 -16.02
N ASN A 22 -2.01 4.55 -15.99
CA ASN A 22 -0.63 4.17 -16.32
C ASN A 22 0.30 4.07 -15.10
N ASP A 23 -0.22 4.14 -13.88
CA ASP A 23 0.60 4.07 -12.68
C ASP A 23 1.28 2.70 -12.52
N HIS A 24 2.52 2.72 -12.07
CA HIS A 24 3.21 1.56 -11.52
C HIS A 24 3.12 1.62 -9.99
N VAL A 25 2.42 0.66 -9.42
CA VAL A 25 2.08 0.64 -7.99
C VAL A 25 2.72 -0.56 -7.30
N LEU A 26 3.22 -0.35 -6.10
CA LEU A 26 3.60 -1.42 -5.15
C LEU A 26 2.55 -1.48 -4.04
N GLU A 27 1.96 -2.65 -3.79
CA GLU A 27 1.16 -2.92 -2.59
C GLU A 27 1.98 -3.78 -1.61
N ILE A 28 2.12 -3.29 -0.38
CA ILE A 28 2.81 -3.98 0.71
C ILE A 28 1.75 -4.56 1.66
N GLY A 29 1.82 -5.88 1.91
CA GLY A 29 0.86 -6.58 2.75
C GLY A 29 -0.50 -6.74 2.08
N CYS A 30 -0.53 -7.36 0.89
CA CYS A 30 -1.75 -7.45 0.08
C CYS A 30 -2.87 -8.32 0.69
N GLY A 31 -2.55 -9.22 1.63
CA GLY A 31 -3.50 -9.98 2.43
C GLY A 31 -4.59 -10.70 1.64
N PRO A 32 -5.88 -10.31 1.80
CA PRO A 32 -7.00 -10.93 1.06
C PRO A 32 -7.20 -10.36 -0.35
N GLY A 33 -6.37 -9.41 -0.81
CA GLY A 33 -6.37 -8.87 -2.17
C GLY A 33 -7.42 -7.80 -2.47
N ALA A 34 -8.08 -7.24 -1.46
CA ALA A 34 -9.09 -6.20 -1.71
C ALA A 34 -8.48 -4.89 -2.24
N GLY A 35 -7.30 -4.51 -1.74
CA GLY A 35 -6.53 -3.38 -2.25
C GLY A 35 -6.07 -3.64 -3.68
N ALA A 36 -5.45 -4.81 -3.91
CA ALA A 36 -5.01 -5.22 -5.23
C ALA A 36 -6.14 -5.16 -6.27
N GLU A 37 -7.32 -5.69 -5.94
CA GLU A 37 -8.47 -5.64 -6.85
C GLU A 37 -8.92 -4.22 -7.15
N ALA A 38 -9.02 -3.37 -6.11
CA ALA A 38 -9.46 -1.97 -6.26
C ALA A 38 -8.47 -1.14 -7.10
N ILE A 39 -7.16 -1.37 -6.91
CA ILE A 39 -6.11 -0.69 -7.67
C ILE A 39 -6.10 -1.19 -9.13
N CYS A 40 -6.08 -2.51 -9.35
CA CYS A 40 -6.04 -3.08 -10.69
C CYS A 40 -7.24 -2.67 -11.55
N ALA A 41 -8.42 -2.47 -10.94
CA ALA A 41 -9.61 -2.01 -11.65
C ALA A 41 -9.48 -0.59 -12.24
N ARG A 42 -8.46 0.17 -11.86
CA ARG A 42 -8.15 1.53 -12.35
C ARG A 42 -6.98 1.57 -13.33
N LEU A 43 -6.23 0.48 -13.42
CA LEU A 43 -5.07 0.39 -14.30
C LEU A 43 -5.49 -0.07 -15.70
N GLU A 44 -4.92 0.56 -16.72
CA GLU A 44 -5.05 0.19 -18.13
C GLU A 44 -3.71 -0.30 -18.70
N THR A 45 -2.71 0.57 -18.74
CA THR A 45 -1.33 0.26 -19.16
C THR A 45 -0.37 0.12 -17.98
N GLY A 46 -0.78 0.60 -16.81
CA GLY A 46 -0.02 0.50 -15.58
C GLY A 46 0.07 -0.93 -15.04
N LYS A 47 0.84 -1.11 -13.97
CA LYS A 47 1.08 -2.42 -13.34
C LYS A 47 1.02 -2.31 -11.83
N LEU A 48 0.47 -3.34 -11.19
CA LEU A 48 0.55 -3.54 -9.75
C LEU A 48 1.49 -4.68 -9.43
N PHE A 49 2.45 -4.41 -8.55
CA PHE A 49 3.27 -5.41 -7.90
C PHE A 49 2.85 -5.52 -6.44
N ALA A 50 2.28 -6.65 -6.05
CA ALA A 50 1.77 -6.87 -4.69
C ALA A 50 2.67 -7.85 -3.94
N ILE A 51 3.03 -7.52 -2.71
CA ILE A 51 3.82 -8.39 -1.84
C ILE A 51 3.11 -8.67 -0.53
N ASP A 52 3.33 -9.88 -0.02
CA ASP A 52 2.98 -10.27 1.35
C ASP A 52 4.06 -11.18 1.90
N ARG A 53 4.32 -11.11 3.21
CA ARG A 53 5.26 -12.01 3.87
C ARG A 53 4.69 -13.43 4.06
N SER A 54 3.35 -13.57 4.05
CA SER A 54 2.66 -14.84 4.23
C SER A 54 2.25 -15.45 2.90
N GLU A 55 2.49 -16.74 2.74
CA GLU A 55 2.04 -17.53 1.59
C GLU A 55 0.51 -17.46 1.45
N SER A 56 -0.22 -17.59 2.57
CA SER A 56 -1.67 -17.53 2.57
C SER A 56 -2.24 -16.17 2.10
N GLY A 57 -1.54 -15.06 2.36
CA GLY A 57 -1.88 -13.75 1.82
C GLY A 57 -1.72 -13.69 0.31
N VAL A 58 -0.57 -14.18 -0.18
CA VAL A 58 -0.28 -14.29 -1.61
C VAL A 58 -1.33 -15.13 -2.33
N ASP A 59 -1.68 -16.30 -1.80
CA ASP A 59 -2.65 -17.20 -2.43
C ASP A 59 -4.07 -16.63 -2.45
N ARG A 60 -4.48 -15.97 -1.36
CA ARG A 60 -5.79 -15.29 -1.33
C ARG A 60 -5.87 -14.17 -2.34
N THR A 61 -4.81 -13.36 -2.45
CA THR A 61 -4.74 -12.28 -3.44
C THR A 61 -4.77 -12.84 -4.86
N LYS A 62 -3.99 -13.88 -5.17
CA LYS A 62 -3.99 -14.52 -6.50
C LYS A 62 -5.36 -15.07 -6.88
N ARG A 63 -6.05 -15.75 -5.95
CA ARG A 63 -7.41 -16.28 -6.21
C ARG A 63 -8.42 -15.17 -6.44
N ARG A 64 -8.42 -14.13 -5.60
CA ARG A 64 -9.34 -13.00 -5.73
C ARG A 64 -9.13 -12.23 -7.02
N CYS A 65 -7.88 -12.04 -7.40
CA CYS A 65 -7.45 -11.19 -8.51
C CYS A 65 -7.02 -11.98 -9.75
N ALA A 66 -7.50 -13.24 -9.92
CA ALA A 66 -7.01 -14.16 -10.96
C ALA A 66 -6.99 -13.52 -12.35
N ARG A 67 -8.06 -12.82 -12.75
CA ARG A 67 -8.14 -12.11 -14.04
C ARG A 67 -7.02 -11.10 -14.28
N PHE A 68 -6.58 -10.40 -13.22
CA PHE A 68 -5.52 -9.41 -13.33
C PHE A 68 -4.12 -10.05 -13.34
N VAL A 69 -3.99 -11.22 -12.68
CA VAL A 69 -2.77 -12.03 -12.77
C VAL A 69 -2.62 -12.62 -14.17
N GLU A 70 -3.69 -13.19 -14.72
CA GLU A 70 -3.72 -13.78 -16.07
C GLU A 70 -3.45 -12.75 -17.16
N SER A 71 -4.00 -11.54 -17.03
CA SER A 71 -3.75 -10.44 -17.97
C SER A 71 -2.37 -9.79 -17.81
N GLY A 72 -1.60 -10.17 -16.76
CA GLY A 72 -0.29 -9.59 -16.46
C GLY A 72 -0.31 -8.15 -15.94
N VAL A 73 -1.49 -7.64 -15.52
CA VAL A 73 -1.62 -6.34 -14.83
C VAL A 73 -1.11 -6.46 -13.39
N LEU A 74 -1.35 -7.62 -12.74
CA LEU A 74 -0.95 -7.89 -11.37
C LEU A 74 0.13 -8.96 -11.29
N THR A 75 1.22 -8.65 -10.59
CA THR A 75 2.20 -9.64 -10.12
C THR A 75 2.11 -9.75 -8.60
N VAL A 76 1.95 -10.97 -8.06
CA VAL A 76 1.92 -11.22 -6.60
C VAL A 76 3.10 -12.09 -6.20
N ARG A 77 3.86 -11.68 -5.19
CA ARG A 77 5.03 -12.41 -4.69
C ARG A 77 5.03 -12.50 -3.16
N GLN A 78 5.54 -13.63 -2.66
CA GLN A 78 5.86 -13.75 -1.25
C GLN A 78 7.20 -13.06 -0.98
N ILE A 79 7.15 -11.85 -0.48
CA ILE A 79 8.32 -11.03 -0.12
C ILE A 79 8.00 -10.31 1.18
N ASP A 80 8.93 -10.37 2.15
CA ASP A 80 8.94 -9.47 3.30
C ASP A 80 9.71 -8.20 2.91
N LEU A 81 9.12 -7.03 3.10
CA LEU A 81 9.77 -5.75 2.82
C LEU A 81 11.09 -5.59 3.59
N ALA A 82 11.17 -6.17 4.79
CA ALA A 82 12.39 -6.16 5.62
C ALA A 82 13.60 -6.85 4.96
N THR A 83 13.38 -7.68 3.94
CA THR A 83 14.49 -8.28 3.18
C THR A 83 15.09 -7.35 2.13
N LEU A 84 14.48 -6.20 1.89
CA LEU A 84 14.86 -5.18 0.91
C LEU A 84 15.01 -5.71 -0.54
N ARG A 85 14.36 -6.84 -0.85
CA ARG A 85 14.44 -7.53 -2.14
C ARG A 85 13.24 -7.25 -3.06
N VAL A 86 12.78 -6.00 -3.10
CA VAL A 86 11.69 -5.60 -4.00
C VAL A 86 12.25 -5.34 -5.39
N PRO A 87 11.91 -6.15 -6.41
CA PRO A 87 12.55 -6.08 -7.73
C PRO A 87 11.99 -4.95 -8.62
N VAL A 88 11.00 -4.21 -8.13
CA VAL A 88 10.31 -3.16 -8.91
C VAL A 88 11.02 -1.82 -8.73
N LYS A 89 11.19 -1.10 -9.83
CA LYS A 89 11.75 0.26 -9.88
C LYS A 89 10.75 1.21 -10.53
N ARG A 90 10.92 2.52 -10.30
CA ARG A 90 10.08 3.59 -10.91
C ARG A 90 8.61 3.47 -10.52
N LEU A 91 8.35 3.42 -9.22
CA LEU A 91 7.00 3.40 -8.68
C LEU A 91 6.38 4.80 -8.67
N ASN A 92 5.18 4.94 -9.18
CA ASN A 92 4.37 6.15 -9.01
C ASN A 92 3.76 6.20 -7.61
N LYS A 93 3.30 5.05 -7.12
CA LYS A 93 2.64 4.94 -5.83
C LYS A 93 3.05 3.68 -5.08
N VAL A 94 3.13 3.79 -3.77
CA VAL A 94 3.25 2.65 -2.84
C VAL A 94 2.04 2.68 -1.93
N PHE A 95 1.39 1.55 -1.75
CA PHE A 95 0.19 1.38 -0.93
C PHE A 95 0.44 0.35 0.17
N ALA A 96 0.05 0.68 1.39
CA ALA A 96 0.02 -0.25 2.50
C ALA A 96 -1.20 0.02 3.38
N PHE A 97 -1.98 -1.03 3.70
CA PHE A 97 -3.14 -0.94 4.57
C PHE A 97 -2.97 -1.87 5.78
N ASN A 98 -2.98 -1.30 6.99
CA ASN A 98 -2.75 -2.01 8.26
C ASN A 98 -1.39 -2.74 8.34
N VAL A 99 -0.37 -2.22 7.68
CA VAL A 99 1.01 -2.73 7.78
C VAL A 99 1.74 -2.03 8.92
N ASN A 100 1.90 -2.72 10.04
CA ASN A 100 2.40 -2.15 11.29
C ASN A 100 3.90 -1.83 11.29
N LEU A 101 4.66 -2.32 10.31
CA LEU A 101 6.10 -2.10 10.16
C LEU A 101 6.52 -0.64 10.43
N PHE A 102 5.79 0.31 9.85
CA PHE A 102 6.17 1.72 9.82
C PHE A 102 6.00 2.47 11.15
N TRP A 103 5.38 1.87 12.16
CA TRP A 103 5.19 2.52 13.47
C TRP A 103 5.50 1.65 14.68
N VAL A 104 5.65 0.34 14.49
CA VAL A 104 5.94 -0.60 15.61
C VAL A 104 7.42 -0.69 15.89
N ARG A 105 8.28 -0.61 14.86
CA ARG A 105 9.74 -0.70 14.99
C ARG A 105 10.46 0.31 14.08
N GLY A 106 11.79 0.39 14.18
CA GLY A 106 12.61 1.12 13.22
C GLY A 106 12.52 0.47 11.83
N CYS A 107 12.36 1.30 10.79
CA CYS A 107 12.22 0.86 9.38
C CYS A 107 12.95 1.83 8.43
N ALA A 108 14.08 2.38 8.86
CA ALA A 108 14.84 3.37 8.08
C ALA A 108 15.30 2.80 6.74
N ASP A 109 15.78 1.56 6.70
CA ASP A 109 16.27 0.92 5.49
C ASP A 109 15.13 0.64 4.50
N GLU A 110 13.97 0.19 5.01
CA GLU A 110 12.78 -0.03 4.18
C GLU A 110 12.26 1.29 3.59
N VAL A 111 12.23 2.36 4.38
CA VAL A 111 11.81 3.69 3.90
C VAL A 111 12.82 4.25 2.90
N ALA A 112 14.12 4.08 3.13
CA ALA A 112 15.17 4.46 2.18
C ALA A 112 15.01 3.72 0.84
N LEU A 113 14.75 2.41 0.88
CA LEU A 113 14.44 1.62 -0.31
C LEU A 113 13.23 2.19 -1.06
N LEU A 114 12.14 2.47 -0.35
CA LEU A 114 10.94 3.03 -0.97
C LEU A 114 11.22 4.41 -1.59
N HIS A 115 12.00 5.25 -0.91
CA HIS A 115 12.40 6.55 -1.46
C HIS A 115 13.22 6.40 -2.74
N GLU A 116 14.14 5.43 -2.81
CA GLU A 116 14.90 5.12 -4.03
C GLU A 116 13.99 4.68 -5.18
N ARG A 117 12.96 3.86 -4.89
CA ARG A 117 12.08 3.24 -5.90
C ARG A 117 10.95 4.13 -6.38
N VAL A 118 10.45 5.03 -5.54
CA VAL A 118 9.39 5.99 -5.90
C VAL A 118 9.99 7.08 -6.80
N VAL A 119 9.34 7.38 -7.90
CA VAL A 119 9.78 8.46 -8.82
C VAL A 119 9.56 9.85 -8.21
N PRO A 120 10.31 10.90 -8.64
CA PRO A 120 9.97 12.27 -8.27
C PRO A 120 8.50 12.59 -8.59
N GLY A 121 7.78 13.16 -7.63
CA GLY A 121 6.34 13.40 -7.71
C GLY A 121 5.46 12.21 -7.34
N GLY A 122 6.05 11.03 -7.15
CA GLY A 122 5.35 9.86 -6.62
C GLY A 122 5.16 9.90 -5.10
N ALA A 123 4.43 8.94 -4.55
CA ALA A 123 4.11 8.94 -3.12
C ALA A 123 3.96 7.54 -2.50
N VAL A 124 4.20 7.50 -1.19
CA VAL A 124 3.89 6.37 -0.30
C VAL A 124 2.62 6.69 0.48
N TYR A 125 1.68 5.77 0.48
CA TYR A 125 0.39 5.87 1.14
C TYR A 125 0.27 4.77 2.20
N LEU A 126 0.27 5.15 3.47
CA LEU A 126 0.10 4.24 4.60
C LEU A 126 -1.27 4.49 5.23
N PHE A 127 -2.15 3.50 5.18
CA PHE A 127 -3.48 3.59 5.78
C PHE A 127 -3.64 2.64 6.95
N TYR A 128 -4.36 3.10 7.97
CA TYR A 128 -4.65 2.32 9.17
C TYR A 128 -6.10 2.50 9.60
N GLU A 129 -6.74 1.39 9.96
CA GLU A 129 -8.03 1.47 10.65
C GLU A 129 -7.85 2.09 12.04
N ALA A 130 -8.63 3.11 12.32
CA ALA A 130 -8.60 3.84 13.58
C ALA A 130 -9.57 3.22 14.63
N ASN A 131 -9.64 1.89 14.69
CA ASN A 131 -10.51 1.14 15.61
C ASN A 131 -10.07 1.24 17.08
N ARG A 132 -8.87 1.73 17.33
CA ARG A 132 -8.28 1.99 18.63
C ARG A 132 -7.83 3.45 18.70
N PRO A 133 -8.77 4.39 18.98
CA PRO A 133 -8.50 5.83 18.91
C PRO A 133 -7.31 6.28 19.76
N GLU A 134 -7.07 5.60 20.87
CA GLU A 134 -5.95 5.88 21.79
C GLU A 134 -4.57 5.62 21.15
N LEU A 135 -4.48 4.75 20.13
CA LEU A 135 -3.23 4.45 19.43
C LEU A 135 -2.97 5.36 18.22
N VAL A 136 -4.01 5.99 17.68
CA VAL A 136 -3.92 6.79 16.45
C VAL A 136 -2.85 7.89 16.53
N PRO A 137 -2.76 8.69 17.60
CA PRO A 137 -1.73 9.73 17.70
C PRO A 137 -0.31 9.16 17.64
N THR A 138 -0.07 8.05 18.34
CA THR A 138 1.24 7.38 18.35
C THR A 138 1.59 6.80 16.97
N MET A 139 0.64 6.15 16.34
CA MET A 139 0.77 5.56 15.01
C MET A 139 1.08 6.64 13.97
N VAL A 140 0.30 7.72 13.94
CA VAL A 140 0.52 8.86 13.04
C VAL A 140 1.88 9.49 13.26
N LYS A 141 2.23 9.78 14.52
CA LYS A 141 3.53 10.38 14.86
C LYS A 141 4.70 9.53 14.38
N LYS A 142 4.69 8.23 14.67
CA LYS A 142 5.81 7.33 14.35
C LYS A 142 5.91 7.07 12.84
N ALA A 143 4.80 6.79 12.17
CA ALA A 143 4.81 6.56 10.72
C ALA A 143 5.19 7.82 9.94
N SER A 144 4.72 9.00 10.37
CA SER A 144 5.13 10.28 9.79
C SER A 144 6.64 10.52 9.97
N ALA A 145 7.17 10.31 11.17
CA ALA A 145 8.60 10.46 11.46
C ALA A 145 9.45 9.50 10.62
N ALA A 146 9.01 8.26 10.44
CA ALA A 146 9.70 7.28 9.60
C ALA A 146 9.79 7.76 8.15
N LEU A 147 8.67 8.20 7.55
CA LEU A 147 8.66 8.72 6.18
C LEU A 147 9.49 10.01 6.03
N GLN A 148 9.37 10.94 6.99
CA GLN A 148 10.15 12.18 7.00
C GLN A 148 11.65 11.90 7.11
N GLY A 149 12.05 10.98 7.98
CA GLY A 149 13.44 10.54 8.12
C GLY A 149 14.04 9.94 6.85
N GLY A 150 13.20 9.34 6.00
CA GLY A 150 13.57 8.83 4.68
C GLY A 150 13.46 9.85 3.54
N GLY A 151 13.21 11.14 3.84
CA GLY A 151 13.22 12.21 2.85
C GLY A 151 11.87 12.52 2.19
N PHE A 152 10.76 11.93 2.67
CA PHE A 152 9.43 12.25 2.16
C PHE A 152 8.84 13.48 2.85
N ARG A 153 8.09 14.29 2.09
CA ARG A 153 7.20 15.33 2.64
C ARG A 153 5.88 14.69 3.06
N VAL A 154 5.52 14.81 4.33
CA VAL A 154 4.39 14.08 4.91
C VAL A 154 3.16 14.98 5.08
N SER A 155 2.00 14.45 4.71
CA SER A 155 0.68 14.97 5.07
C SER A 155 -0.18 13.84 5.65
N VAL A 156 -1.21 14.21 6.41
CA VAL A 156 -2.14 13.26 7.05
C VAL A 156 -3.55 13.59 6.60
N VAL A 157 -4.31 12.54 6.31
CA VAL A 157 -5.74 12.61 5.97
C VAL A 157 -6.51 11.61 6.83
N ASP A 158 -7.77 11.86 7.10
CA ASP A 158 -8.61 10.95 7.87
C ASP A 158 -10.03 10.87 7.33
N GLN A 159 -10.69 9.76 7.63
CA GLN A 159 -12.11 9.52 7.43
C GLN A 159 -12.72 9.01 8.72
N LYS A 160 -13.92 9.51 9.07
CA LYS A 160 -14.59 9.13 10.32
C LYS A 160 -15.44 7.87 10.22
N ALA A 161 -16.01 7.61 9.04
CA ALA A 161 -16.92 6.48 8.84
C ALA A 161 -16.69 5.79 7.48
N PRO A 162 -16.11 4.59 7.44
CA PRO A 162 -15.40 3.91 8.56
C PRO A 162 -14.14 4.68 9.00
N PRO A 163 -13.73 4.57 10.28
CA PRO A 163 -12.60 5.33 10.80
C PRO A 163 -11.29 4.81 10.19
N VAL A 164 -10.62 5.64 9.40
CA VAL A 164 -9.33 5.37 8.75
C VAL A 164 -8.46 6.61 8.81
N VAL A 165 -7.19 6.45 9.11
CA VAL A 165 -6.17 7.50 8.97
C VAL A 165 -5.19 7.12 7.87
N GLY A 166 -4.83 8.07 7.03
CA GLY A 166 -3.82 7.94 5.98
C GLY A 166 -2.63 8.86 6.23
N ILE A 167 -1.42 8.33 6.16
CA ILE A 167 -0.17 9.07 6.19
C ILE A 167 0.43 9.00 4.79
N ILE A 168 0.61 10.16 4.16
CA ILE A 168 1.03 10.27 2.76
C ILE A 168 2.40 10.94 2.72
N GLY A 169 3.40 10.20 2.23
CA GLY A 169 4.75 10.70 1.99
C GLY A 169 4.97 10.95 0.50
N ARG A 170 5.18 12.21 0.09
CA ARG A 170 5.50 12.60 -1.29
C ARG A 170 6.99 12.79 -1.48
N ARG A 171 7.51 12.21 -2.57
CA ARG A 171 8.91 12.39 -2.97
C ARG A 171 9.11 13.67 -3.77
#